data_9c3670d5a9e1eb785cfb85df0b44a064
#
_entry.id   9c3670d5a9e1eb785cfb85df0b44a064
#
_cell.length_a   1.000
_cell.length_b   1.000
_cell.length_c   1.000
_cell.angle_alpha   90.00
_cell.angle_beta   90.00
_cell.angle_gamma   90.00
#
_symmetry.space_group_name_H-M   'P 1'
#
loop_
_entity.id
_entity.type
_entity.pdbx_description
1 polymer ?
#
loop_
_entity_poly.entity_id
_entity_poly.type
_entity_poly.pdbx_seq_one_letter_code
_entity_poly.pdbx_strand_id
1 'polypeptide(L)'
;MKKKGVDPDAARPAKPVTHKAGTASPDADAAVTSGVKFSLRIKFAIAIISLVVLIIITMSIYVIWHESGVLEKEILTLARREIDHMQTTAADALSTESELQLLAITEDMKGLESIKYAYILDADNRIRQNLNPEKNGTVLDDDITRALKNYTALREPLRHTLPDPEGGGLIYDFSKPLVEKLGKKRIGSVRLGFSDGIIRKEIRSMAQNIILIALLFIGVSVVGAVALASFIIKPIRQLSEGAAIIGTGKLDYKITVSSSDEIGQLANEFNAMTEHLRKARDIEIEQRIMQEQLDLAKEIQEGLNPMAFYDKTGVQIKGYTKAAKGVGGDYFDYVDIDEHRVGALLSDVSGKGIPASLVMVMIRTVFVTYIHRKDISTASVVRAINDSLSADFAIDKFATLFFLIYDRRTRELTFTNAGHGPLFCYRASMGACTITKLDGMPIGITEDVDYQQARVKLNPGDIVVMYSDGVTEMRNEKRDEYGRARLQKLIIDNNERNANDIVEAIVADVNDFRGNASPHDDMTTLVLKVV
;
A
#
# COMPACT_ATOMS: atom_id res chain seq x y z
N MET A 1 -38.51 -56.66 51.02
CA MET A 1 -39.38 -55.43 51.12
C MET A 1 -38.57 -54.16 51.05
N LYS A 2 -39.05 -53.25 50.31
CA LYS A 2 -38.62 -51.88 50.03
C LYS A 2 -37.55 -51.69 48.91
N LYS A 3 -38.11 -51.51 47.70
CA LYS A 3 -37.49 -50.81 46.55
C LYS A 3 -37.09 -49.40 46.93
N LYS A 4 -35.86 -48.96 46.60
CA LYS A 4 -35.51 -47.54 46.49
C LYS A 4 -35.32 -47.24 45.04
N GLY A 5 -36.06 -46.20 44.58
CA GLY A 5 -36.14 -45.80 43.19
C GLY A 5 -34.85 -45.21 42.67
N VAL A 6 -34.64 -45.46 41.42
CA VAL A 6 -33.63 -44.86 40.57
C VAL A 6 -34.23 -43.52 40.05
N ASP A 7 -33.52 -42.45 40.29
CA ASP A 7 -33.81 -41.10 39.81
C ASP A 7 -33.44 -41.00 38.31
N PRO A 8 -34.32 -40.60 37.42
CA PRO A 8 -34.10 -40.63 35.95
C PRO A 8 -33.56 -39.30 35.37
N ASP A 9 -32.87 -38.44 36.16
CA ASP A 9 -32.54 -37.07 35.67
C ASP A 9 -31.04 -36.73 35.60
N ALA A 10 -30.18 -37.69 35.26
CA ALA A 10 -28.75 -37.49 35.10
C ALA A 10 -28.21 -37.83 33.69
N ALA A 11 -28.83 -37.27 32.64
CA ALA A 11 -28.24 -37.29 31.29
C ALA A 11 -28.84 -36.14 30.45
N ARG A 12 -28.41 -34.92 30.71
CA ARG A 12 -28.57 -33.82 29.74
C ARG A 12 -27.27 -33.66 28.95
N PRO A 13 -27.32 -33.75 27.61
CA PRO A 13 -26.15 -33.44 26.78
C PRO A 13 -25.81 -31.98 26.88
N ALA A 14 -24.51 -31.67 26.97
CA ALA A 14 -23.96 -30.31 26.95
C ALA A 14 -24.41 -29.57 25.69
N LYS A 15 -25.00 -28.39 25.87
CA LYS A 15 -25.35 -27.45 24.79
C LYS A 15 -24.09 -27.05 24.02
N PRO A 16 -24.13 -26.97 22.68
CA PRO A 16 -23.03 -26.45 21.91
C PRO A 16 -22.80 -24.98 22.28
N VAL A 17 -21.53 -24.63 22.54
CA VAL A 17 -21.07 -23.26 22.74
C VAL A 17 -21.25 -22.53 21.40
N THR A 18 -22.31 -21.77 21.27
CA THR A 18 -22.46 -20.82 20.17
C THR A 18 -21.48 -19.69 20.41
N HIS A 19 -20.41 -19.65 19.63
CA HIS A 19 -19.62 -18.43 19.44
C HIS A 19 -20.59 -17.36 18.94
N LYS A 20 -20.94 -16.39 19.81
CA LYS A 20 -21.53 -15.13 19.39
C LYS A 20 -20.54 -14.48 18.43
N ALA A 21 -20.89 -14.47 17.15
CA ALA A 21 -20.31 -13.52 16.21
C ALA A 21 -20.46 -12.13 16.84
N GLY A 22 -19.32 -11.49 17.11
CA GLY A 22 -19.30 -10.12 17.55
C GLY A 22 -20.02 -9.30 16.51
N THR A 23 -21.14 -8.70 16.89
CA THR A 23 -21.83 -7.67 16.14
C THR A 23 -20.80 -6.54 15.96
N ALA A 24 -20.30 -6.40 14.74
CA ALA A 24 -19.55 -5.21 14.34
C ALA A 24 -20.44 -4.01 14.65
N SER A 25 -19.98 -3.10 15.48
CA SER A 25 -20.65 -1.85 15.79
C SER A 25 -20.86 -1.05 14.50
N PRO A 26 -22.03 -0.44 14.28
CA PRO A 26 -22.33 0.38 13.10
C PRO A 26 -21.51 1.68 13.02
N ASP A 27 -20.63 1.95 13.98
CA ASP A 27 -19.89 3.21 14.08
C ASP A 27 -18.58 3.27 13.28
N ALA A 28 -18.16 2.19 12.61
CA ALA A 28 -16.95 2.22 11.77
C ALA A 28 -17.17 2.86 10.39
N ASP A 29 -18.42 2.97 9.91
CA ASP A 29 -18.75 3.63 8.65
C ASP A 29 -18.91 5.16 8.75
N ALA A 30 -18.96 5.71 9.96
CA ALA A 30 -19.17 7.16 10.18
C ALA A 30 -17.87 7.99 10.15
N ALA A 31 -16.70 7.40 10.14
CA ALA A 31 -15.42 8.13 10.29
C ALA A 31 -14.74 8.54 8.97
N VAL A 32 -15.26 8.17 7.80
CA VAL A 32 -14.62 8.52 6.49
C VAL A 32 -15.35 9.62 5.72
N THR A 33 -16.51 10.10 6.20
CA THR A 33 -17.30 11.14 5.51
C THR A 33 -17.20 12.53 6.14
N SER A 34 -16.16 12.87 6.90
CA SER A 34 -15.98 14.23 7.41
C SER A 34 -15.41 15.15 6.33
N GLY A 35 -16.31 15.86 5.64
CA GLY A 35 -16.02 17.26 5.29
C GLY A 35 -15.42 17.59 3.94
N VAL A 36 -15.70 16.91 2.85
CA VAL A 36 -15.47 17.51 1.52
C VAL A 36 -16.72 18.27 1.09
N LYS A 37 -16.86 19.51 1.56
CA LYS A 37 -18.01 20.40 1.23
C LYS A 37 -18.19 20.63 -0.28
N PHE A 38 -17.13 20.45 -1.08
CA PHE A 38 -17.17 20.53 -2.55
C PHE A 38 -16.33 19.42 -3.16
N SER A 39 -16.86 18.75 -4.18
CA SER A 39 -16.10 17.76 -4.94
C SER A 39 -14.86 18.38 -5.59
N LEU A 40 -13.81 17.61 -5.80
CA LEU A 40 -12.58 18.06 -6.46
C LEU A 40 -12.88 18.69 -7.83
N ARG A 41 -13.88 18.16 -8.54
CA ARG A 41 -14.38 18.71 -9.82
C ARG A 41 -14.81 20.16 -9.70
N ILE A 42 -15.61 20.47 -8.70
CA ILE A 42 -16.13 21.83 -8.47
C ILE A 42 -14.99 22.78 -8.09
N LYS A 43 -14.06 22.33 -7.24
CA LYS A 43 -12.90 23.15 -6.85
C LYS A 43 -12.03 23.52 -8.06
N PHE A 44 -11.69 22.56 -8.92
CA PHE A 44 -10.92 22.81 -10.14
C PHE A 44 -11.69 23.68 -11.14
N ALA A 45 -12.97 23.41 -11.36
CA ALA A 45 -13.79 24.24 -12.24
C ALA A 45 -13.84 25.69 -11.78
N ILE A 46 -14.11 25.93 -10.49
CA ILE A 46 -14.10 27.28 -9.91
C ILE A 46 -12.74 27.94 -10.06
N ALA A 47 -11.66 27.25 -9.78
CA ALA A 47 -10.30 27.80 -9.90
C ALA A 47 -9.98 28.22 -11.35
N ILE A 48 -10.29 27.39 -12.34
CA ILE A 48 -10.05 27.70 -13.76
C ILE A 48 -10.93 28.87 -14.20
N ILE A 49 -12.23 28.83 -13.91
CA ILE A 49 -13.17 29.89 -14.30
C ILE A 49 -12.78 31.21 -13.64
N SER A 50 -12.46 31.22 -12.34
CA SER A 50 -12.06 32.44 -11.64
C SER A 50 -10.77 33.05 -12.19
N LEU A 51 -9.79 32.21 -12.57
CA LEU A 51 -8.55 32.68 -13.19
C LEU A 51 -8.83 33.32 -14.55
N VAL A 52 -9.63 32.67 -15.39
CA VAL A 52 -9.99 33.20 -16.72
C VAL A 52 -10.78 34.51 -16.59
N VAL A 53 -11.75 34.59 -15.69
CA VAL A 53 -12.52 35.81 -15.41
C VAL A 53 -11.60 36.95 -14.96
N LEU A 54 -10.66 36.65 -14.06
CA LEU A 54 -9.68 37.66 -13.60
C LEU A 54 -8.82 38.20 -14.76
N ILE A 55 -8.34 37.32 -15.62
CA ILE A 55 -7.54 37.71 -16.81
C ILE A 55 -8.39 38.59 -17.75
N ILE A 56 -9.65 38.20 -18.02
CA ILE A 56 -10.55 38.97 -18.88
C ILE A 56 -10.81 40.36 -18.31
N ILE A 57 -11.11 40.44 -17.00
CA ILE A 57 -11.38 41.74 -16.35
C ILE A 57 -10.16 42.65 -16.43
N THR A 58 -8.98 42.15 -16.09
CA THR A 58 -7.74 42.95 -16.11
C THR A 58 -7.39 43.42 -17.51
N MET A 59 -7.52 42.52 -18.51
CA MET A 59 -7.28 42.86 -19.93
C MET A 59 -8.30 43.86 -20.45
N SER A 60 -9.57 43.71 -20.09
CA SER A 60 -10.64 44.65 -20.50
C SER A 60 -10.42 46.05 -19.97
N ILE A 61 -10.06 46.17 -18.68
CA ILE A 61 -9.74 47.45 -18.05
C ILE A 61 -8.53 48.09 -18.76
N TYR A 62 -7.49 47.30 -19.01
CA TYR A 62 -6.29 47.81 -19.71
C TYR A 62 -6.63 48.31 -21.12
N VAL A 63 -7.36 47.55 -21.91
CA VAL A 63 -7.72 47.93 -23.29
C VAL A 63 -8.57 49.20 -23.30
N ILE A 64 -9.63 49.30 -22.48
CA ILE A 64 -10.49 50.49 -22.40
C ILE A 64 -9.66 51.72 -21.97
N TRP A 65 -8.79 51.57 -20.97
CA TRP A 65 -7.95 52.67 -20.49
C TRP A 65 -6.97 53.14 -21.57
N HIS A 66 -6.30 52.19 -22.24
CA HIS A 66 -5.33 52.47 -23.29
C HIS A 66 -5.98 53.18 -24.50
N GLU A 67 -7.03 52.60 -25.02
CA GLU A 67 -7.73 53.14 -26.20
C GLU A 67 -8.38 54.49 -25.93
N SER A 68 -8.95 54.70 -24.74
CA SER A 68 -9.49 55.99 -24.34
C SER A 68 -8.40 57.08 -24.36
N GLY A 69 -7.20 56.74 -23.89
CA GLY A 69 -6.08 57.69 -23.90
C GLY A 69 -5.54 57.97 -25.32
N VAL A 70 -5.59 57.01 -26.22
CA VAL A 70 -5.20 57.18 -27.65
C VAL A 70 -6.21 58.09 -28.36
N LEU A 71 -7.52 57.79 -28.23
CA LEU A 71 -8.60 58.59 -28.82
C LEU A 71 -8.59 60.05 -28.34
N GLU A 72 -8.40 60.26 -27.03
CA GLU A 72 -8.31 61.63 -26.52
C GLU A 72 -7.12 62.42 -27.16
N LYS A 73 -5.94 61.79 -27.26
CA LYS A 73 -4.77 62.42 -27.89
C LYS A 73 -5.00 62.70 -29.37
N GLU A 74 -5.69 61.82 -30.10
CA GLU A 74 -5.98 61.98 -31.52
C GLU A 74 -6.94 63.16 -31.74
N ILE A 75 -7.99 63.29 -30.95
CA ILE A 75 -8.92 64.44 -31.01
C ILE A 75 -8.23 65.73 -30.62
N LEU A 76 -7.36 65.74 -29.58
CA LEU A 76 -6.61 66.94 -29.25
C LEU A 76 -5.68 67.37 -30.36
N THR A 77 -5.07 66.43 -31.06
CA THR A 77 -4.20 66.71 -32.22
C THR A 77 -4.98 67.28 -33.39
N LEU A 78 -6.14 66.68 -33.68
CA LEU A 78 -7.07 67.16 -34.70
C LEU A 78 -7.56 68.58 -34.37
N ALA A 79 -8.04 68.77 -33.13
CA ALA A 79 -8.52 70.07 -32.67
C ALA A 79 -7.49 71.17 -32.79
N ARG A 80 -6.25 70.85 -32.46
CA ARG A 80 -5.13 71.79 -32.59
C ARG A 80 -4.87 72.15 -34.04
N ARG A 81 -4.84 71.21 -34.92
CA ARG A 81 -4.67 71.43 -36.36
C ARG A 81 -5.77 72.30 -36.94
N GLU A 82 -7.05 71.96 -36.65
CA GLU A 82 -8.17 72.69 -37.17
C GLU A 82 -8.29 74.12 -36.65
N ILE A 83 -8.00 74.36 -35.37
CA ILE A 83 -8.02 75.71 -34.81
C ILE A 83 -6.85 76.58 -35.33
N ASP A 84 -5.68 75.97 -35.61
CA ASP A 84 -4.56 76.68 -36.22
C ASP A 84 -4.83 77.08 -37.66
N HIS A 85 -5.48 76.17 -38.41
CA HIS A 85 -5.97 76.46 -39.77
C HIS A 85 -7.03 77.55 -39.75
N MET A 86 -8.00 77.44 -38.84
CA MET A 86 -9.05 78.44 -38.65
C MET A 86 -8.47 79.83 -38.25
N GLN A 87 -7.47 79.85 -37.38
CA GLN A 87 -6.78 81.10 -36.95
C GLN A 87 -6.15 81.83 -38.12
N THR A 88 -5.43 81.12 -39.01
CA THR A 88 -4.72 81.75 -40.16
C THR A 88 -5.70 82.23 -41.19
N THR A 89 -6.67 81.43 -41.59
CA THR A 89 -7.65 81.78 -42.61
C THR A 89 -8.64 82.81 -42.12
N ALA A 90 -9.11 82.76 -40.88
CA ALA A 90 -10.07 83.75 -40.35
C ALA A 90 -9.38 85.12 -40.09
N ALA A 91 -8.08 85.17 -39.74
CA ALA A 91 -7.38 86.46 -39.65
C ALA A 91 -7.30 87.16 -40.96
N ASP A 92 -7.01 86.46 -42.07
CA ASP A 92 -7.00 87.01 -43.40
C ASP A 92 -8.40 87.48 -43.87
N ALA A 93 -9.45 86.62 -43.65
CA ALA A 93 -10.80 86.92 -43.99
C ALA A 93 -11.40 88.14 -43.24
N LEU A 94 -11.08 88.29 -41.91
CA LEU A 94 -11.50 89.46 -41.13
C LEU A 94 -10.75 90.73 -41.53
N SER A 95 -9.47 90.65 -41.89
CA SER A 95 -8.70 91.80 -42.36
C SER A 95 -9.14 92.34 -43.70
N THR A 96 -9.69 91.48 -44.56
CA THR A 96 -10.24 91.81 -45.94
C THR A 96 -11.75 92.02 -45.93
N GLU A 97 -12.40 91.92 -44.78
CA GLU A 97 -13.90 91.99 -44.62
C GLU A 97 -14.66 91.02 -45.55
N SER A 98 -14.06 89.87 -45.90
CA SER A 98 -14.60 88.89 -46.82
C SER A 98 -15.55 87.90 -46.11
N GLU A 99 -16.86 88.19 -46.17
CA GLU A 99 -17.86 87.31 -45.55
C GLU A 99 -17.93 85.95 -46.26
N LEU A 100 -17.62 85.85 -47.56
CA LEU A 100 -17.58 84.58 -48.29
C LEU A 100 -16.47 83.67 -47.80
N GLN A 101 -15.30 84.23 -47.46
CA GLN A 101 -14.19 83.44 -46.85
C GLN A 101 -14.53 82.99 -45.46
N LEU A 102 -15.18 83.83 -44.63
CA LEU A 102 -15.63 83.45 -43.32
C LEU A 102 -16.65 82.31 -43.32
N LEU A 103 -17.61 82.35 -44.32
CA LEU A 103 -18.56 81.29 -44.55
C LEU A 103 -17.89 79.96 -44.94
N ALA A 104 -16.92 80.03 -45.88
CA ALA A 104 -16.20 78.82 -46.32
C ALA A 104 -15.50 78.13 -45.17
N ILE A 105 -14.85 78.87 -44.27
CA ILE A 105 -14.16 78.29 -43.06
C ILE A 105 -15.15 77.50 -42.17
N THR A 106 -16.34 78.05 -41.96
CA THR A 106 -17.34 77.39 -41.09
C THR A 106 -18.04 76.24 -41.78
N GLU A 107 -18.24 76.28 -43.07
CA GLU A 107 -18.79 75.17 -43.88
C GLU A 107 -17.81 73.99 -43.91
N ASP A 108 -16.50 74.24 -44.06
CA ASP A 108 -15.46 73.16 -43.91
C ASP A 108 -15.51 72.47 -42.55
N MET A 109 -15.75 73.25 -41.50
CA MET A 109 -15.85 72.69 -40.14
C MET A 109 -17.14 71.93 -39.91
N LYS A 110 -18.20 72.22 -40.61
CA LYS A 110 -19.52 71.58 -40.55
C LYS A 110 -19.50 70.10 -40.97
N GLY A 111 -18.54 69.74 -41.82
CA GLY A 111 -18.33 68.38 -42.29
C GLY A 111 -17.71 67.46 -41.20
N LEU A 112 -17.21 67.99 -40.10
CA LEU A 112 -16.57 67.25 -39.02
C LEU A 112 -17.59 66.94 -37.90
N GLU A 113 -18.07 65.71 -37.80
CA GLU A 113 -19.09 65.27 -36.80
C GLU A 113 -18.67 65.57 -35.35
N SER A 114 -17.38 65.70 -35.08
CA SER A 114 -16.84 65.98 -33.74
C SER A 114 -16.99 67.44 -33.33
N ILE A 115 -17.26 68.35 -34.25
CA ILE A 115 -17.36 69.77 -33.96
C ILE A 115 -18.77 70.17 -33.63
N LYS A 116 -18.98 70.72 -32.43
CA LYS A 116 -20.27 71.21 -31.96
C LYS A 116 -20.51 72.69 -32.36
N TYR A 117 -19.46 73.49 -32.29
CA TYR A 117 -19.50 74.88 -32.72
C TYR A 117 -18.12 75.37 -33.21
N ALA A 118 -18.16 76.28 -34.09
CA ALA A 118 -17.01 77.04 -34.55
C ALA A 118 -17.37 78.53 -34.58
N TYR A 119 -16.80 79.34 -33.72
CA TYR A 119 -17.02 80.78 -33.66
C TYR A 119 -15.84 81.52 -34.25
N ILE A 120 -16.14 82.49 -35.14
CA ILE A 120 -15.20 83.56 -35.57
C ILE A 120 -15.74 84.86 -34.97
N LEU A 121 -15.02 85.43 -34.02
CA LEU A 121 -15.41 86.64 -33.31
C LEU A 121 -14.58 87.84 -33.78
N ASP A 122 -15.15 89.01 -33.82
CA ASP A 122 -14.44 90.30 -34.04
C ASP A 122 -13.79 90.86 -32.78
N ALA A 123 -13.17 92.05 -32.86
CA ALA A 123 -12.51 92.69 -31.71
C ALA A 123 -13.45 92.96 -30.53
N ASP A 124 -14.76 93.17 -30.78
CA ASP A 124 -15.80 93.44 -29.79
C ASP A 124 -16.48 92.17 -29.31
N ASN A 125 -15.94 90.98 -29.67
CA ASN A 125 -16.49 89.65 -29.38
C ASN A 125 -17.87 89.38 -30.03
N ARG A 126 -18.17 90.08 -31.07
CA ARG A 126 -19.38 89.82 -31.86
C ARG A 126 -19.14 88.66 -32.79
N ILE A 127 -20.05 87.71 -32.84
CA ILE A 127 -19.95 86.55 -33.76
C ILE A 127 -20.09 87.04 -35.20
N ARG A 128 -19.01 86.97 -35.98
CA ARG A 128 -19.02 87.30 -37.39
C ARG A 128 -19.50 86.11 -38.19
N GLN A 129 -19.08 84.88 -37.81
CA GLN A 129 -19.54 83.65 -38.43
C GLN A 129 -19.56 82.49 -37.43
N ASN A 130 -20.52 81.59 -37.59
CA ASN A 130 -20.71 80.38 -36.75
C ASN A 130 -21.33 79.25 -37.61
N LEU A 131 -21.26 77.99 -37.14
CA LEU A 131 -21.93 76.86 -37.76
C LEU A 131 -23.46 77.01 -37.78
N ASN A 132 -24.05 77.71 -36.82
CA ASN A 132 -25.46 78.13 -36.85
C ASN A 132 -25.58 79.62 -37.18
N PRO A 133 -25.95 79.97 -38.42
CA PRO A 133 -25.98 81.35 -38.84
C PRO A 133 -26.90 82.27 -38.00
N GLU A 134 -27.92 81.71 -37.31
CA GLU A 134 -28.88 82.49 -36.50
C GLU A 134 -28.17 83.22 -35.34
N LYS A 135 -26.96 82.75 -34.93
CA LYS A 135 -26.16 83.35 -33.86
C LYS A 135 -25.22 84.46 -34.35
N ASN A 136 -25.13 84.67 -35.65
CA ASN A 136 -24.29 85.74 -36.26
C ASN A 136 -24.77 87.10 -35.80
N GLY A 137 -23.82 88.01 -35.50
CA GLY A 137 -24.13 89.36 -34.99
C GLY A 137 -24.38 89.45 -33.49
N THR A 138 -24.54 88.34 -32.77
CA THR A 138 -24.71 88.36 -31.34
C THR A 138 -23.33 88.53 -30.67
N VAL A 139 -23.29 89.15 -29.45
CA VAL A 139 -22.06 89.32 -28.71
C VAL A 139 -21.90 88.09 -27.78
N LEU A 140 -20.74 87.45 -27.84
CA LEU A 140 -20.40 86.33 -26.97
C LEU A 140 -19.62 86.87 -25.76
N ASP A 141 -20.29 86.94 -24.63
CA ASP A 141 -19.69 87.46 -23.38
C ASP A 141 -19.60 86.39 -22.30
N ASP A 142 -18.76 85.40 -22.50
CA ASP A 142 -18.43 84.35 -21.54
C ASP A 142 -16.99 84.52 -20.97
N ASP A 143 -16.68 83.81 -19.90
CA ASP A 143 -15.38 83.89 -19.23
C ASP A 143 -14.20 83.58 -20.17
N ILE A 144 -14.37 82.65 -21.08
CA ILE A 144 -13.36 82.24 -22.05
C ILE A 144 -13.05 83.39 -23.04
N THR A 145 -14.12 83.98 -23.57
CA THR A 145 -13.99 85.12 -24.51
C THR A 145 -13.42 86.34 -23.82
N ARG A 146 -13.78 86.60 -22.56
CA ARG A 146 -13.19 87.67 -21.74
C ARG A 146 -11.72 87.41 -21.45
N ALA A 147 -11.33 86.17 -21.16
CA ALA A 147 -9.94 85.79 -20.97
C ALA A 147 -9.09 85.99 -22.22
N LEU A 148 -9.60 85.73 -23.42
CA LEU A 148 -8.93 85.89 -24.69
C LEU A 148 -8.57 87.37 -25.00
N LYS A 149 -9.24 88.35 -24.40
CA LYS A 149 -8.93 89.77 -24.60
C LYS A 149 -7.54 90.14 -24.11
N ASN A 150 -7.02 89.39 -23.16
CA ASN A 150 -5.69 89.65 -22.57
C ASN A 150 -4.52 89.01 -23.38
N TYR A 151 -4.83 88.28 -24.48
CA TYR A 151 -3.81 87.62 -25.26
C TYR A 151 -3.74 88.22 -26.67
N THR A 152 -2.53 88.60 -27.09
CA THR A 152 -2.26 89.06 -28.47
C THR A 152 -1.60 87.96 -29.30
N ALA A 153 -1.00 86.94 -28.70
CA ALA A 153 -0.47 85.78 -29.39
C ALA A 153 -0.43 84.59 -28.44
N LEU A 154 -0.85 83.40 -28.89
CA LEU A 154 -0.74 82.14 -28.20
C LEU A 154 -0.08 81.13 -29.10
N ARG A 155 0.99 80.46 -28.61
CA ARG A 155 1.62 79.33 -29.29
C ARG A 155 0.69 78.12 -29.32
N GLU A 156 -0.01 77.89 -28.19
CA GLU A 156 -0.99 76.80 -28.05
C GLU A 156 -2.37 77.38 -27.83
N PRO A 157 -3.45 76.71 -28.32
CA PRO A 157 -4.80 77.14 -28.03
C PRO A 157 -5.12 77.04 -26.54
N LEU A 158 -5.87 77.98 -26.00
CA LEU A 158 -6.44 77.81 -24.68
C LEU A 158 -7.46 76.67 -24.75
N ARG A 159 -7.35 75.72 -23.80
CA ARG A 159 -8.28 74.62 -23.68
C ARG A 159 -9.15 74.79 -22.47
N HIS A 160 -10.47 74.72 -22.65
CA HIS A 160 -11.46 74.67 -21.60
C HIS A 160 -12.34 73.46 -21.82
N THR A 161 -12.88 72.94 -20.69
CA THR A 161 -13.86 71.84 -20.74
C THR A 161 -15.18 72.36 -20.24
N LEU A 162 -16.19 72.29 -21.09
CA LEU A 162 -17.54 72.73 -20.84
C LEU A 162 -18.53 71.57 -20.83
N PRO A 163 -19.59 71.60 -20.00
CA PRO A 163 -20.64 70.63 -20.14
C PRO A 163 -21.38 70.82 -21.49
N ASP A 164 -21.68 69.71 -22.20
CA ASP A 164 -22.51 69.76 -23.42
C ASP A 164 -24.00 69.86 -22.99
N PRO A 165 -24.68 71.00 -23.25
CA PRO A 165 -26.07 71.17 -22.84
C PRO A 165 -27.06 70.28 -23.60
N GLU A 166 -26.68 69.74 -24.76
CA GLU A 166 -27.58 68.93 -25.61
C GLU A 166 -27.28 67.46 -25.55
N GLY A 167 -26.06 67.08 -25.22
CA GLY A 167 -25.62 65.68 -25.34
C GLY A 167 -25.22 65.01 -24.03
N GLY A 168 -25.32 65.69 -22.86
CA GLY A 168 -24.97 65.13 -21.56
C GLY A 168 -23.48 64.72 -21.45
N GLY A 169 -22.58 65.38 -22.16
CA GLY A 169 -21.17 65.12 -22.24
C GLY A 169 -20.30 66.30 -21.96
N LEU A 170 -19.07 66.26 -22.39
CA LEU A 170 -18.12 67.34 -22.31
C LEU A 170 -17.82 67.90 -23.71
N ILE A 171 -17.67 69.21 -23.76
CA ILE A 171 -17.14 69.90 -24.95
C ILE A 171 -15.75 70.40 -24.59
N TYR A 172 -14.79 70.03 -25.35
CA TYR A 172 -13.43 70.59 -25.33
C TYR A 172 -13.40 71.86 -26.17
N ASP A 173 -13.41 72.99 -25.56
CA ASP A 173 -13.30 74.30 -26.20
C ASP A 173 -11.83 74.67 -26.41
N PHE A 174 -11.48 74.90 -27.64
CA PHE A 174 -10.19 75.42 -28.04
C PHE A 174 -10.37 76.80 -28.58
N SER A 175 -9.52 77.71 -28.10
CA SER A 175 -9.67 79.11 -28.48
C SER A 175 -8.29 79.80 -28.72
N LYS A 176 -8.28 80.67 -29.77
CA LYS A 176 -7.06 81.46 -30.13
C LYS A 176 -7.43 82.88 -30.52
N PRO A 177 -6.57 83.87 -30.17
CA PRO A 177 -6.73 85.24 -30.66
C PRO A 177 -6.41 85.34 -32.15
N LEU A 178 -7.13 86.21 -32.88
CA LEU A 178 -6.81 86.63 -34.22
C LEU A 178 -6.05 87.96 -34.20
N VAL A 179 -4.92 88.01 -34.92
CA VAL A 179 -4.02 89.17 -34.92
C VAL A 179 -3.74 89.59 -36.37
N GLU A 180 -3.72 90.85 -36.60
CA GLU A 180 -3.33 91.46 -37.87
C GLU A 180 -1.88 91.14 -38.27
N LYS A 181 -1.67 90.76 -39.58
CA LYS A 181 -0.32 90.38 -40.10
C LYS A 181 0.76 91.43 -39.94
N LEU A 182 0.41 92.70 -39.97
CA LEU A 182 1.39 93.84 -39.95
C LEU A 182 1.44 94.56 -38.61
N GLY A 183 0.57 94.29 -37.64
CA GLY A 183 0.49 95.15 -36.44
C GLY A 183 0.16 94.41 -35.19
N LYS A 184 0.64 93.66 -34.59
CA LYS A 184 0.41 93.07 -33.25
C LYS A 184 -0.93 93.44 -32.58
N LYS A 185 -1.91 93.96 -33.34
CA LYS A 185 -3.26 94.35 -32.85
C LYS A 185 -4.17 93.16 -32.96
N ARG A 186 -4.86 92.81 -31.88
CA ARG A 186 -5.95 91.76 -31.89
C ARG A 186 -7.14 92.30 -32.72
N ILE A 187 -7.56 91.54 -33.71
CA ILE A 187 -8.70 91.83 -34.59
C ILE A 187 -9.93 90.97 -34.30
N GLY A 188 -9.71 89.91 -33.48
CA GLY A 188 -10.79 88.97 -33.12
C GLY A 188 -10.29 87.75 -32.35
N SER A 189 -11.08 86.70 -32.39
CA SER A 189 -10.71 85.39 -31.88
C SER A 189 -11.47 84.25 -32.60
N VAL A 190 -10.88 83.07 -32.58
CA VAL A 190 -11.53 81.83 -33.06
C VAL A 190 -11.74 80.87 -31.88
N ARG A 191 -12.86 80.18 -31.90
CA ARG A 191 -13.20 79.17 -30.92
C ARG A 191 -13.80 77.95 -31.60
N LEU A 192 -13.37 76.79 -31.15
CA LEU A 192 -13.77 75.51 -31.71
C LEU A 192 -14.10 74.54 -30.59
N GLY A 193 -15.35 74.07 -30.60
CA GLY A 193 -15.84 73.14 -29.58
C GLY A 193 -15.96 71.71 -30.11
N PHE A 194 -15.19 70.80 -29.52
CA PHE A 194 -15.25 69.35 -29.83
C PHE A 194 -16.06 68.62 -28.79
N SER A 195 -17.03 67.82 -29.27
CA SER A 195 -17.83 66.95 -28.40
C SER A 195 -17.07 65.65 -28.07
N ASP A 196 -17.13 65.22 -26.81
CA ASP A 196 -16.66 63.91 -26.41
C ASP A 196 -17.67 62.77 -26.79
N GLY A 197 -18.80 63.12 -27.43
CA GLY A 197 -19.82 62.15 -27.84
C GLY A 197 -19.32 61.03 -28.72
N ILE A 198 -18.39 61.33 -29.64
CA ILE A 198 -17.80 60.34 -30.53
C ILE A 198 -16.91 59.39 -29.74
N ILE A 199 -16.07 59.93 -28.83
CA ILE A 199 -15.22 59.11 -27.96
C ILE A 199 -16.08 58.14 -27.15
N ARG A 200 -17.16 58.64 -26.56
CA ARG A 200 -18.08 57.82 -25.76
C ARG A 200 -18.80 56.75 -26.59
N LYS A 201 -19.19 57.08 -27.82
CA LYS A 201 -19.83 56.13 -28.75
C LYS A 201 -18.87 54.99 -29.11
N GLU A 202 -17.60 55.32 -29.43
CA GLU A 202 -16.55 54.32 -29.74
C GLU A 202 -16.22 53.45 -28.52
N ILE A 203 -16.00 54.06 -27.36
CA ILE A 203 -15.74 53.29 -26.10
C ILE A 203 -16.92 52.36 -25.80
N ARG A 204 -18.17 52.80 -26.00
CA ARG A 204 -19.35 51.94 -25.77
C ARG A 204 -19.38 50.75 -26.75
N SER A 205 -19.08 50.98 -28.02
CA SER A 205 -19.00 49.92 -29.05
C SER A 205 -17.89 48.91 -28.69
N MET A 206 -16.70 49.41 -28.30
CA MET A 206 -15.62 48.57 -27.85
C MET A 206 -16.00 47.76 -26.59
N ALA A 207 -16.65 48.36 -25.61
CA ALA A 207 -17.11 47.68 -24.41
C ALA A 207 -18.11 46.55 -24.72
N GLN A 208 -19.03 46.77 -25.67
CA GLN A 208 -19.96 45.74 -26.12
C GLN A 208 -19.25 44.56 -26.78
N ASN A 209 -18.27 44.81 -27.64
CA ASN A 209 -17.46 43.78 -28.29
C ASN A 209 -16.63 42.99 -27.24
N ILE A 210 -16.02 43.68 -26.27
CA ILE A 210 -15.28 43.06 -25.18
C ILE A 210 -16.19 42.15 -24.36
N ILE A 211 -17.41 42.59 -24.02
CA ILE A 211 -18.39 41.77 -23.27
C ILE A 211 -18.74 40.52 -24.05
N LEU A 212 -18.98 40.62 -25.35
CA LEU A 212 -19.32 39.47 -26.20
C LEU A 212 -18.18 38.46 -26.27
N ILE A 213 -16.94 38.92 -26.44
CA ILE A 213 -15.73 38.11 -26.41
C ILE A 213 -15.55 37.44 -25.04
N ALA A 214 -15.79 38.19 -23.96
CA ALA A 214 -15.70 37.67 -22.58
C ALA A 214 -16.69 36.52 -22.34
N LEU A 215 -17.94 36.67 -22.80
CA LEU A 215 -18.95 35.61 -22.69
C LEU A 215 -18.55 34.36 -23.47
N LEU A 216 -17.97 34.53 -24.64
CA LEU A 216 -17.45 33.41 -25.43
C LEU A 216 -16.34 32.65 -24.68
N PHE A 217 -15.34 33.37 -24.15
CA PHE A 217 -14.23 32.76 -23.38
C PHE A 217 -14.69 32.09 -22.11
N ILE A 218 -15.66 32.66 -21.40
CA ILE A 218 -16.26 32.03 -20.22
C ILE A 218 -16.94 30.70 -20.62
N GLY A 219 -17.71 30.70 -21.71
CA GLY A 219 -18.33 29.47 -22.23
C GLY A 219 -17.31 28.39 -22.56
N VAL A 220 -16.25 28.74 -23.30
CA VAL A 220 -15.15 27.81 -23.61
C VAL A 220 -14.47 27.29 -22.33
N SER A 221 -14.26 28.16 -21.35
CA SER A 221 -13.64 27.78 -20.06
C SER A 221 -14.49 26.79 -19.27
N VAL A 222 -15.80 26.95 -19.26
CA VAL A 222 -16.73 26.00 -18.63
C VAL A 222 -16.66 24.64 -19.29
N VAL A 223 -16.69 24.60 -20.62
CA VAL A 223 -16.55 23.34 -21.38
C VAL A 223 -15.20 22.68 -21.09
N GLY A 224 -14.11 23.46 -21.14
CA GLY A 224 -12.76 22.97 -20.82
C GLY A 224 -12.64 22.42 -19.39
N ALA A 225 -13.21 23.10 -18.41
CA ALA A 225 -13.21 22.66 -17.01
C ALA A 225 -13.97 21.33 -16.81
N VAL A 226 -15.14 21.18 -17.47
CA VAL A 226 -15.93 19.94 -17.42
C VAL A 226 -15.18 18.80 -18.11
N ALA A 227 -14.56 19.06 -19.27
CA ALA A 227 -13.76 18.08 -19.98
C ALA A 227 -12.57 17.62 -19.13
N LEU A 228 -11.78 18.54 -18.57
CA LEU A 228 -10.65 18.23 -17.70
C LEU A 228 -11.07 17.41 -16.47
N ALA A 229 -12.20 17.79 -15.84
CA ALA A 229 -12.77 17.05 -14.73
C ALA A 229 -13.15 15.61 -15.11
N SER A 230 -13.59 15.39 -16.32
CA SER A 230 -13.97 14.06 -16.81
C SER A 230 -12.75 13.20 -17.15
N PHE A 231 -11.71 13.77 -17.74
CA PHE A 231 -10.52 13.04 -18.17
C PHE A 231 -9.55 12.73 -17.02
N ILE A 232 -9.46 13.60 -16.01
CA ILE A 232 -8.48 13.43 -14.91
C ILE A 232 -9.16 12.94 -13.62
N ILE A 233 -10.21 13.60 -13.17
CA ILE A 233 -10.77 13.37 -11.84
C ILE A 233 -11.55 12.06 -11.77
N LYS A 234 -12.28 11.70 -12.82
CA LYS A 234 -13.04 10.44 -12.85
C LYS A 234 -12.14 9.21 -12.74
N PRO A 235 -11.05 9.06 -13.54
CA PRO A 235 -10.10 7.96 -13.41
C PRO A 235 -9.43 7.88 -12.03
N ILE A 236 -8.98 9.01 -11.47
CA ILE A 236 -8.36 9.05 -10.14
C ILE A 236 -9.34 8.58 -9.06
N ARG A 237 -10.60 8.96 -9.17
CA ARG A 237 -11.63 8.51 -8.25
C ARG A 237 -11.88 6.99 -8.35
N GLN A 238 -11.93 6.44 -9.56
CA GLN A 238 -12.05 5.00 -9.77
C GLN A 238 -10.87 4.23 -9.18
N LEU A 239 -9.64 4.75 -9.33
CA LEU A 239 -8.44 4.22 -8.69
C LEU A 239 -8.57 4.23 -7.17
N SER A 240 -8.97 5.35 -6.58
CA SER A 240 -9.13 5.51 -5.13
C SER A 240 -10.21 4.57 -4.55
N GLU A 241 -11.37 4.46 -5.21
CA GLU A 241 -12.44 3.55 -4.82
C GLU A 241 -12.00 2.08 -4.95
N GLY A 242 -11.31 1.73 -6.04
CA GLY A 242 -10.75 0.39 -6.24
C GLY A 242 -9.70 0.03 -5.20
N ALA A 243 -8.78 0.95 -4.90
CA ALA A 243 -7.77 0.76 -3.86
C ALA A 243 -8.39 0.57 -2.46
N ALA A 244 -9.46 1.31 -2.15
CA ALA A 244 -10.21 1.13 -0.90
C ALA A 244 -10.86 -0.25 -0.81
N ILE A 245 -11.45 -0.76 -1.90
CA ILE A 245 -12.03 -2.11 -1.96
C ILE A 245 -10.95 -3.18 -1.76
N ILE A 246 -9.80 -3.06 -2.43
CA ILE A 246 -8.66 -3.96 -2.27
C ILE A 246 -8.14 -3.92 -0.82
N GLY A 247 -8.08 -2.74 -0.21
CA GLY A 247 -7.69 -2.53 1.19
C GLY A 247 -8.59 -3.23 2.21
N THR A 248 -9.84 -3.58 1.86
CA THR A 248 -10.71 -4.43 2.69
C THR A 248 -10.40 -5.93 2.60
N GLY A 249 -9.36 -6.31 1.84
CA GLY A 249 -8.96 -7.71 1.64
C GLY A 249 -9.60 -8.40 0.43
N LYS A 250 -10.38 -7.69 -0.40
CA LYS A 250 -10.96 -8.22 -1.65
C LYS A 250 -9.94 -8.16 -2.77
N LEU A 251 -8.97 -9.07 -2.76
CA LEU A 251 -7.87 -9.12 -3.73
C LEU A 251 -8.30 -9.57 -5.14
N ASP A 252 -9.52 -10.08 -5.31
CA ASP A 252 -10.08 -10.45 -6.63
C ASP A 252 -10.62 -9.24 -7.40
N TYR A 253 -10.73 -8.07 -6.77
CA TYR A 253 -11.22 -6.86 -7.40
C TYR A 253 -10.18 -6.30 -8.36
N LYS A 254 -10.61 -6.05 -9.62
CA LYS A 254 -9.77 -5.45 -10.66
C LYS A 254 -10.17 -4.00 -10.90
N ILE A 255 -9.24 -3.09 -10.75
CA ILE A 255 -9.43 -1.68 -11.06
C ILE A 255 -9.47 -1.51 -12.58
N THR A 256 -10.62 -1.02 -13.10
CA THR A 256 -10.78 -0.72 -14.52
C THR A 256 -10.83 0.79 -14.71
N VAL A 257 -9.83 1.33 -15.38
CA VAL A 257 -9.74 2.74 -15.74
C VAL A 257 -9.59 2.85 -17.25
N SER A 258 -10.46 3.64 -17.88
CA SER A 258 -10.42 3.88 -19.32
C SER A 258 -9.53 5.08 -19.62
N SER A 259 -8.23 4.96 -19.37
CA SER A 259 -7.21 5.95 -19.74
C SER A 259 -6.00 5.23 -20.31
N SER A 260 -5.37 5.82 -21.32
CA SER A 260 -4.14 5.32 -21.96
C SER A 260 -2.90 6.12 -21.57
N ASP A 261 -3.02 7.00 -20.59
CA ASP A 261 -1.97 7.84 -20.02
C ASP A 261 -1.34 7.21 -18.75
N GLU A 262 -0.60 8.01 -18.00
CA GLU A 262 0.05 7.62 -16.76
C GLU A 262 -0.95 7.10 -15.70
N ILE A 263 -2.21 7.54 -15.76
CA ILE A 263 -3.26 7.07 -14.83
C ILE A 263 -3.69 5.65 -15.19
N GLY A 264 -3.78 5.34 -16.49
CA GLY A 264 -4.03 3.98 -16.97
C GLY A 264 -2.88 3.04 -16.63
N GLN A 265 -1.63 3.49 -16.77
CA GLN A 265 -0.46 2.74 -16.35
C GLN A 265 -0.49 2.48 -14.84
N LEU A 266 -0.78 3.48 -14.02
CA LEU A 266 -0.90 3.33 -12.57
C LEU A 266 -1.98 2.31 -12.18
N ALA A 267 -3.11 2.27 -12.89
CA ALA A 267 -4.14 1.26 -12.65
C ALA A 267 -3.64 -0.17 -12.94
N ASN A 268 -2.85 -0.34 -14.00
CA ASN A 268 -2.24 -1.63 -14.34
C ASN A 268 -1.22 -2.07 -13.28
N GLU A 269 -0.36 -1.17 -12.79
CA GLU A 269 0.59 -1.44 -11.71
C GLU A 269 -0.13 -1.85 -10.41
N PHE A 270 -1.23 -1.16 -10.08
CA PHE A 270 -2.07 -1.53 -8.94
C PHE A 270 -2.66 -2.93 -9.08
N ASN A 271 -3.18 -3.27 -10.27
CA ASN A 271 -3.70 -4.60 -10.54
C ASN A 271 -2.62 -5.69 -10.47
N ALA A 272 -1.40 -5.41 -10.98
CA ALA A 272 -0.27 -6.31 -10.87
C ALA A 272 0.15 -6.54 -9.41
N MET A 273 0.23 -5.46 -8.62
CA MET A 273 0.50 -5.55 -7.18
C MET A 273 -0.56 -6.38 -6.44
N THR A 274 -1.84 -6.18 -6.76
CA THR A 274 -2.95 -6.94 -6.15
C THR A 274 -2.84 -8.43 -6.47
N GLU A 275 -2.49 -8.79 -7.70
CA GLU A 275 -2.27 -10.18 -8.11
C GLU A 275 -1.08 -10.82 -7.37
N HIS A 276 0.01 -10.08 -7.16
CA HIS A 276 1.14 -10.55 -6.36
C HIS A 276 0.75 -10.77 -4.90
N LEU A 277 -0.03 -9.85 -4.30
CA LEU A 277 -0.53 -10.00 -2.94
C LEU A 277 -1.47 -11.22 -2.81
N ARG A 278 -2.32 -11.46 -3.80
CA ARG A 278 -3.20 -12.63 -3.84
C ARG A 278 -2.40 -13.93 -3.85
N LYS A 279 -1.41 -14.04 -4.74
CA LYS A 279 -0.53 -15.21 -4.82
C LYS A 279 0.26 -15.44 -3.53
N ALA A 280 0.80 -14.38 -2.93
CA ALA A 280 1.50 -14.49 -1.66
C ALA A 280 0.60 -15.01 -0.53
N ARG A 281 -0.64 -14.53 -0.46
CA ARG A 281 -1.64 -14.99 0.50
C ARG A 281 -2.03 -16.47 0.28
N ASP A 282 -2.22 -16.86 -0.98
CA ASP A 282 -2.58 -18.24 -1.31
C ASP A 282 -1.45 -19.20 -0.87
N ILE A 283 -0.18 -18.85 -1.13
CA ILE A 283 1.00 -19.60 -0.66
C ILE A 283 1.04 -19.67 0.87
N GLU A 284 0.77 -18.56 1.56
CA GLU A 284 0.75 -18.52 3.03
C GLU A 284 -0.33 -19.47 3.61
N ILE A 285 -1.52 -19.48 2.99
CA ILE A 285 -2.61 -20.39 3.39
C ILE A 285 -2.19 -21.86 3.17
N GLU A 286 -1.61 -22.19 2.01
CA GLU A 286 -1.13 -23.54 1.72
C GLU A 286 -0.05 -23.99 2.72
N GLN A 287 0.91 -23.13 3.03
CA GLN A 287 1.95 -23.40 4.03
C GLN A 287 1.36 -23.64 5.42
N ARG A 288 0.37 -22.85 5.81
CA ARG A 288 -0.31 -23.01 7.09
C ARG A 288 -1.06 -24.34 7.18
N ILE A 289 -1.82 -24.70 6.13
CA ILE A 289 -2.53 -25.98 6.07
C ILE A 289 -1.54 -27.14 6.16
N MET A 290 -0.43 -27.07 5.42
CA MET A 290 0.62 -28.10 5.47
C MET A 290 1.22 -28.21 6.87
N GLN A 291 1.46 -27.09 7.56
CA GLN A 291 1.97 -27.11 8.93
C GLN A 291 1.00 -27.74 9.91
N GLU A 292 -0.31 -27.40 9.81
CA GLU A 292 -1.36 -28.00 10.64
C GLU A 292 -1.47 -29.53 10.41
N GLN A 293 -1.29 -30.00 9.18
CA GLN A 293 -1.28 -31.45 8.88
C GLN A 293 -0.04 -32.15 9.47
N LEU A 294 1.13 -31.50 9.42
CA LEU A 294 2.35 -32.03 10.03
C LEU A 294 2.25 -32.09 11.54
N ASP A 295 1.68 -31.07 12.18
CA ASP A 295 1.48 -31.05 13.62
C ASP A 295 0.51 -32.15 14.08
N LEU A 296 -0.57 -32.39 13.32
CA LEU A 296 -1.47 -33.51 13.59
C LEU A 296 -0.78 -34.88 13.41
N ALA A 297 0.01 -35.05 12.35
CA ALA A 297 0.74 -36.29 12.13
C ALA A 297 1.74 -36.57 13.28
N LYS A 298 2.39 -35.52 13.79
CA LYS A 298 3.28 -35.58 14.96
C LYS A 298 2.53 -36.03 16.22
N GLU A 299 1.37 -35.43 16.51
CA GLU A 299 0.53 -35.81 17.66
C GLU A 299 0.12 -37.29 17.60
N ILE A 300 -0.30 -37.76 16.41
CA ILE A 300 -0.62 -39.18 16.21
C ILE A 300 0.61 -40.05 16.46
N GLN A 301 1.77 -39.69 15.92
CA GLN A 301 3.01 -40.48 16.09
C GLN A 301 3.48 -40.53 17.55
N GLU A 302 3.46 -39.41 18.27
CA GLU A 302 3.82 -39.35 19.69
C GLU A 302 2.90 -40.26 20.52
N GLY A 303 1.63 -40.36 20.17
CA GLY A 303 0.65 -41.28 20.80
C GLY A 303 0.90 -42.76 20.51
N LEU A 304 1.77 -43.12 19.57
CA LEU A 304 2.12 -44.51 19.28
C LEU A 304 3.23 -45.06 20.17
N ASN A 305 4.06 -44.18 20.75
CA ASN A 305 5.14 -44.58 21.63
C ASN A 305 4.61 -44.75 23.08
N PRO A 306 5.15 -45.71 23.86
CA PRO A 306 4.75 -45.87 25.24
C PRO A 306 5.27 -44.74 26.12
N MET A 307 4.36 -43.92 26.65
CA MET A 307 4.71 -42.78 27.50
C MET A 307 4.88 -43.12 28.99
N ALA A 308 4.30 -44.22 29.42
CA ALA A 308 4.27 -44.61 30.83
C ALA A 308 5.62 -45.18 31.27
N PHE A 309 6.06 -44.82 32.49
CA PHE A 309 7.19 -45.47 33.12
C PHE A 309 6.77 -46.90 33.47
N TYR A 310 7.54 -47.86 32.94
CA TYR A 310 7.32 -49.28 33.26
C TYR A 310 8.11 -49.65 34.50
N ASP A 311 7.42 -49.91 35.58
CA ASP A 311 8.01 -50.33 36.87
C ASP A 311 7.28 -51.57 37.38
N LYS A 312 7.84 -52.73 37.09
CA LYS A 312 7.31 -54.00 37.54
C LYS A 312 8.40 -54.78 38.28
N THR A 313 7.98 -55.71 39.15
CA THR A 313 8.88 -56.54 39.97
C THR A 313 10.08 -57.03 39.14
N GLY A 314 11.28 -56.58 39.53
CA GLY A 314 12.56 -57.03 38.98
C GLY A 314 13.08 -56.28 37.76
N VAL A 315 12.29 -55.31 37.17
CA VAL A 315 12.75 -54.53 36.03
C VAL A 315 12.02 -53.22 35.90
N GLN A 316 12.77 -52.15 35.56
CA GLN A 316 12.27 -50.85 35.21
C GLN A 316 12.66 -50.52 33.75
N ILE A 317 11.72 -49.95 32.96
CA ILE A 317 11.99 -49.53 31.59
C ILE A 317 11.43 -48.14 31.36
N LYS A 318 12.19 -47.30 30.68
CA LYS A 318 11.75 -45.98 30.20
C LYS A 318 12.39 -45.68 28.86
N GLY A 319 11.62 -45.16 27.93
CA GLY A 319 12.09 -44.62 26.67
C GLY A 319 11.77 -43.15 26.54
N TYR A 320 12.50 -42.50 25.65
CA TYR A 320 12.28 -41.13 25.19
C TYR A 320 12.59 -41.02 23.70
N THR A 321 11.77 -40.31 22.96
CA THR A 321 12.03 -39.96 21.57
C THR A 321 11.62 -38.52 21.31
N LYS A 322 12.38 -37.85 20.46
CA LYS A 322 12.09 -36.51 19.94
C LYS A 322 12.55 -36.39 18.50
N ALA A 323 11.61 -36.17 17.60
CA ALA A 323 11.91 -35.95 16.21
C ALA A 323 12.68 -34.63 15.97
N ALA A 324 13.63 -34.64 15.06
CA ALA A 324 14.37 -33.45 14.63
C ALA A 324 13.52 -32.49 13.81
N LYS A 325 12.57 -33.00 13.01
CA LYS A 325 11.66 -32.23 12.15
C LYS A 325 10.28 -32.87 12.12
N GLY A 326 9.29 -32.13 12.58
CA GLY A 326 7.87 -32.53 12.46
C GLY A 326 7.61 -33.96 12.95
N VAL A 327 7.69 -34.94 12.06
CA VAL A 327 7.57 -36.38 12.33
C VAL A 327 8.91 -37.09 12.13
N GLY A 328 9.21 -38.10 12.95
CA GLY A 328 10.48 -38.84 12.98
C GLY A 328 10.40 -40.24 12.37
N GLY A 329 11.57 -40.82 12.10
CA GLY A 329 11.74 -42.22 11.72
C GLY A 329 11.95 -43.15 12.91
N ASP A 330 12.41 -42.62 14.04
CA ASP A 330 12.72 -43.38 15.24
C ASP A 330 11.47 -43.93 15.90
N TYR A 331 11.60 -45.14 16.39
CA TYR A 331 10.56 -45.84 17.15
C TYR A 331 11.15 -46.63 18.27
N PHE A 332 10.51 -46.59 19.46
CA PHE A 332 10.77 -47.50 20.54
C PHE A 332 9.45 -48.02 21.10
N ASP A 333 9.50 -49.22 21.63
CA ASP A 333 8.36 -49.80 22.35
C ASP A 333 8.84 -50.76 23.41
N TYR A 334 7.99 -51.01 24.42
CA TYR A 334 8.15 -52.07 25.37
C TYR A 334 6.80 -52.62 25.79
N VAL A 335 6.71 -53.98 25.84
CA VAL A 335 5.44 -54.67 26.04
C VAL A 335 5.67 -55.95 26.83
N ASP A 336 4.73 -56.28 27.74
CA ASP A 336 4.71 -57.59 28.37
C ASP A 336 4.36 -58.66 27.33
N ILE A 337 5.22 -59.67 27.22
CA ILE A 337 4.96 -60.85 26.38
C ILE A 337 4.11 -61.83 27.15
N ASP A 338 4.46 -62.04 28.42
CA ASP A 338 3.71 -62.83 29.37
C ASP A 338 4.04 -62.38 30.82
N GLU A 339 3.64 -63.17 31.83
CA GLU A 339 3.84 -62.84 33.25
C GLU A 339 5.31 -62.62 33.60
N HIS A 340 6.24 -63.27 32.92
CA HIS A 340 7.67 -63.24 33.24
C HIS A 340 8.57 -62.49 32.24
N ARG A 341 8.10 -62.35 30.99
CA ARG A 341 8.93 -61.79 29.91
C ARG A 341 8.39 -60.43 29.45
N VAL A 342 9.31 -59.48 29.31
CA VAL A 342 9.05 -58.19 28.68
C VAL A 342 9.95 -58.04 27.47
N GLY A 343 9.37 -57.62 26.36
CA GLY A 343 10.09 -57.25 25.13
C GLY A 343 10.32 -55.73 25.08
N ALA A 344 11.49 -55.30 24.59
CA ALA A 344 11.72 -53.90 24.27
C ALA A 344 12.45 -53.77 22.93
N LEU A 345 12.03 -52.79 22.14
CA LEU A 345 12.51 -52.54 20.78
C LEU A 345 12.92 -51.08 20.62
N LEU A 346 13.97 -50.84 19.85
CA LEU A 346 14.34 -49.55 19.34
C LEU A 346 14.71 -49.70 17.86
N SER A 347 14.17 -48.83 17.01
CA SER A 347 14.42 -48.81 15.56
C SER A 347 14.62 -47.39 15.07
N ASP A 348 15.49 -47.24 14.08
CA ASP A 348 15.79 -46.00 13.39
C ASP A 348 15.66 -46.21 11.87
N VAL A 349 14.73 -45.48 11.26
CA VAL A 349 14.42 -45.58 9.82
C VAL A 349 15.25 -44.61 9.01
N SER A 350 15.90 -45.10 7.95
CA SER A 350 16.69 -44.27 7.03
C SER A 350 15.90 -43.12 6.43
N GLY A 351 16.42 -41.89 6.58
CA GLY A 351 15.76 -40.65 6.10
C GLY A 351 14.85 -40.01 7.15
N LYS A 352 14.14 -38.96 6.78
CA LYS A 352 13.38 -38.12 7.71
C LYS A 352 12.02 -37.74 7.18
N GLY A 353 11.13 -37.28 8.07
CA GLY A 353 9.79 -36.79 7.73
C GLY A 353 8.79 -37.90 7.43
N ILE A 354 7.74 -37.55 6.68
CA ILE A 354 6.57 -38.43 6.46
C ILE A 354 6.93 -39.82 5.91
N PRO A 355 7.83 -40.00 4.93
CA PRO A 355 8.14 -41.34 4.43
C PRO A 355 8.78 -42.26 5.50
N ALA A 356 9.68 -41.74 6.33
CA ALA A 356 10.30 -42.48 7.40
C ALA A 356 9.28 -42.84 8.50
N SER A 357 8.40 -41.91 8.86
CA SER A 357 7.35 -42.17 9.85
C SER A 357 6.35 -43.22 9.42
N LEU A 358 6.03 -43.34 8.13
CA LEU A 358 5.18 -44.42 7.63
C LEU A 358 5.83 -45.78 7.76
N VAL A 359 7.13 -45.92 7.46
CA VAL A 359 7.90 -47.15 7.69
C VAL A 359 7.92 -47.50 9.18
N MET A 360 8.12 -46.50 10.05
CA MET A 360 8.04 -46.68 11.50
C MET A 360 6.70 -47.28 11.95
N VAL A 361 5.57 -46.77 11.43
CA VAL A 361 4.23 -47.29 11.73
C VAL A 361 4.09 -48.75 11.26
N MET A 362 4.68 -49.12 10.12
CA MET A 362 4.69 -50.51 9.64
C MET A 362 5.48 -51.41 10.58
N ILE A 363 6.72 -50.99 10.99
CA ILE A 363 7.53 -51.70 11.96
C ILE A 363 6.72 -51.95 13.25
N ARG A 364 6.09 -50.95 13.77
CA ARG A 364 5.22 -51.02 14.95
C ARG A 364 4.08 -52.02 14.76
N THR A 365 3.38 -51.94 13.65
CA THR A 365 2.22 -52.80 13.35
C THR A 365 2.61 -54.26 13.35
N VAL A 366 3.72 -54.60 12.66
CA VAL A 366 4.24 -55.97 12.64
C VAL A 366 4.72 -56.41 14.04
N PHE A 367 5.47 -55.51 14.73
CA PHE A 367 5.96 -55.80 16.09
C PHE A 367 4.82 -56.15 17.05
N VAL A 368 3.81 -55.30 17.19
CA VAL A 368 2.68 -55.51 18.11
C VAL A 368 1.88 -56.75 17.72
N THR A 369 1.78 -57.09 16.43
CA THR A 369 1.09 -58.28 15.95
C THR A 369 1.84 -59.57 16.29
N TYR A 370 3.17 -59.59 16.20
CA TYR A 370 4.00 -60.78 16.37
C TYR A 370 4.41 -61.04 17.81
N ILE A 371 4.51 -60.00 18.65
CA ILE A 371 5.06 -60.10 20.02
C ILE A 371 4.26 -61.01 20.95
N HIS A 372 2.98 -61.23 20.68
CA HIS A 372 2.09 -62.10 21.49
C HIS A 372 1.93 -63.53 20.94
N ARG A 373 2.72 -63.93 19.93
CA ARG A 373 2.68 -65.31 19.44
C ARG A 373 3.29 -66.30 20.41
N LYS A 374 2.81 -67.52 20.38
CA LYS A 374 3.45 -68.61 21.12
C LYS A 374 4.85 -68.92 20.54
N ASP A 375 5.79 -69.28 21.35
CA ASP A 375 7.16 -69.65 20.96
C ASP A 375 7.97 -68.54 20.28
N ILE A 376 7.80 -67.32 20.73
CA ILE A 376 8.47 -66.15 20.22
C ILE A 376 9.97 -66.16 20.52
N SER A 377 10.80 -65.85 19.55
CA SER A 377 12.24 -65.50 19.72
C SER A 377 12.54 -64.10 19.18
N THR A 378 13.61 -63.47 19.64
CA THR A 378 13.99 -62.14 19.13
C THR A 378 14.28 -62.18 17.64
N ALA A 379 14.97 -63.23 17.15
CA ALA A 379 15.27 -63.40 15.74
C ALA A 379 14.00 -63.58 14.85
N SER A 380 12.99 -64.33 15.35
CA SER A 380 11.75 -64.54 14.59
C SER A 380 10.90 -63.29 14.43
N VAL A 381 10.90 -62.37 15.43
CA VAL A 381 10.19 -61.09 15.32
C VAL A 381 10.91 -60.16 14.36
N VAL A 382 12.24 -60.05 14.48
CA VAL A 382 13.05 -59.19 13.57
C VAL A 382 12.95 -59.68 12.14
N ARG A 383 12.96 -61.03 11.88
CA ARG A 383 12.72 -61.61 10.55
C ARG A 383 11.34 -61.25 10.03
N ALA A 384 10.28 -61.39 10.82
CA ALA A 384 8.92 -61.07 10.39
C ALA A 384 8.77 -59.58 10.03
N ILE A 385 9.44 -58.69 10.77
CA ILE A 385 9.48 -57.25 10.44
C ILE A 385 10.23 -57.03 9.12
N ASN A 386 11.41 -57.65 8.95
CA ASN A 386 12.20 -57.58 7.74
C ASN A 386 11.43 -58.03 6.51
N ASP A 387 10.85 -59.23 6.57
CA ASP A 387 10.13 -59.81 5.43
C ASP A 387 8.90 -58.97 5.04
N SER A 388 8.21 -58.42 6.03
CA SER A 388 7.08 -57.50 5.77
C SER A 388 7.51 -56.22 5.11
N LEU A 389 8.70 -55.71 5.41
CA LEU A 389 9.24 -54.47 4.79
C LEU A 389 9.84 -54.74 3.42
N SER A 390 10.55 -55.85 3.22
CA SER A 390 11.21 -56.18 1.98
C SER A 390 10.23 -56.59 0.87
N ALA A 391 9.14 -57.27 1.19
CA ALA A 391 8.16 -57.77 0.24
C ALA A 391 7.32 -56.68 -0.46
N ASP A 392 7.02 -55.58 0.23
CA ASP A 392 6.04 -54.58 -0.21
C ASP A 392 6.69 -53.28 -0.69
N PHE A 393 8.03 -53.15 -0.63
CA PHE A 393 8.66 -51.83 -0.81
C PHE A 393 9.42 -51.66 -2.14
N ALA A 394 8.79 -50.93 -3.05
CA ALA A 394 9.43 -50.17 -4.09
C ALA A 394 10.14 -48.87 -3.59
N ILE A 395 10.31 -48.73 -2.26
CA ILE A 395 10.87 -47.52 -1.63
C ILE A 395 12.27 -47.87 -1.11
N ASP A 396 13.31 -47.16 -1.59
CA ASP A 396 14.69 -47.23 -1.09
C ASP A 396 14.82 -46.80 0.38
N LYS A 397 14.12 -47.50 1.28
CA LYS A 397 14.15 -47.25 2.73
C LYS A 397 14.50 -48.53 3.47
N PHE A 398 15.44 -48.42 4.37
CA PHE A 398 15.80 -49.47 5.31
C PHE A 398 15.71 -48.92 6.74
N ALA A 399 15.72 -49.78 7.72
CA ALA A 399 15.80 -49.35 9.10
C ALA A 399 16.79 -50.21 9.88
N THR A 400 17.42 -49.58 10.86
CA THR A 400 18.15 -50.31 11.86
C THR A 400 17.22 -50.67 13.02
N LEU A 401 17.39 -51.84 13.62
CA LEU A 401 16.52 -52.30 14.70
C LEU A 401 17.28 -53.12 15.73
N PHE A 402 17.01 -52.85 16.98
CA PHE A 402 17.47 -53.64 18.09
C PHE A 402 16.25 -54.12 18.88
N PHE A 403 16.07 -55.45 19.03
CA PHE A 403 15.00 -56.03 19.81
C PHE A 403 15.53 -56.95 20.87
N LEU A 404 15.04 -56.82 22.10
CA LEU A 404 15.41 -57.63 23.25
C LEU A 404 14.17 -58.19 23.98
N ILE A 405 14.37 -59.35 24.64
CA ILE A 405 13.43 -59.99 25.57
C ILE A 405 14.16 -60.22 26.86
N TYR A 406 13.64 -59.66 27.96
CA TYR A 406 14.15 -59.92 29.31
C TYR A 406 13.18 -60.83 30.05
N ASP A 407 13.70 -62.02 30.52
CA ASP A 407 13.00 -62.97 31.41
C ASP A 407 13.36 -62.66 32.86
N ARG A 408 12.36 -62.17 33.63
CA ARG A 408 12.54 -61.79 35.06
C ARG A 408 12.83 -63.01 35.95
N ARG A 409 12.37 -64.19 35.58
CA ARG A 409 12.56 -65.41 36.37
C ARG A 409 13.99 -65.94 36.24
N THR A 410 14.51 -66.01 35.03
CA THR A 410 15.88 -66.49 34.75
C THR A 410 16.93 -65.39 34.79
N ARG A 411 16.48 -64.11 34.75
CA ARG A 411 17.33 -62.91 34.60
C ARG A 411 18.16 -62.95 33.33
N GLU A 412 17.65 -63.60 32.31
CA GLU A 412 18.31 -63.70 31.01
C GLU A 412 17.77 -62.64 30.07
N LEU A 413 18.64 -61.90 29.45
CA LEU A 413 18.34 -61.00 28.33
C LEU A 413 18.73 -61.70 27.03
N THR A 414 17.76 -61.95 26.16
CA THR A 414 17.95 -62.45 24.80
C THR A 414 17.75 -61.27 23.85
N PHE A 415 18.61 -61.07 22.86
CA PHE A 415 18.49 -59.96 21.94
C PHE A 415 18.93 -60.33 20.52
N THR A 416 18.44 -59.56 19.56
CA THR A 416 18.79 -59.61 18.14
C THR A 416 19.06 -58.19 17.66
N ASN A 417 20.11 -58.03 16.84
CA ASN A 417 20.45 -56.77 16.22
C ASN A 417 20.29 -56.88 14.69
N ALA A 418 19.64 -55.91 14.12
CA ALA A 418 19.50 -55.71 12.67
C ALA A 418 20.15 -54.38 12.27
N GLY A 419 21.50 -54.35 12.30
CA GLY A 419 22.27 -53.19 11.86
C GLY A 419 22.23 -51.96 12.75
N HIS A 420 21.63 -52.04 13.94
CA HIS A 420 21.60 -50.94 14.89
C HIS A 420 22.92 -50.74 15.64
N GLY A 421 23.09 -49.56 16.22
CA GLY A 421 24.27 -49.25 17.04
C GLY A 421 24.48 -50.20 18.21
N PRO A 422 25.65 -50.19 18.85
CA PRO A 422 25.95 -51.11 19.93
C PRO A 422 25.12 -50.79 21.19
N LEU A 423 24.75 -51.87 21.90
CA LEU A 423 24.08 -51.79 23.19
C LEU A 423 25.10 -51.46 24.30
N PHE A 424 24.77 -50.51 25.17
CA PHE A 424 25.51 -50.28 26.40
C PHE A 424 24.93 -51.12 27.55
N CYS A 425 25.79 -51.86 28.23
CA CYS A 425 25.41 -52.64 29.41
C CYS A 425 26.29 -52.23 30.58
N TYR A 426 25.74 -51.45 31.52
CA TYR A 426 26.41 -51.21 32.79
C TYR A 426 26.29 -52.45 33.66
N ARG A 427 27.44 -52.92 34.16
CA ARG A 427 27.53 -54.05 35.08
C ARG A 427 27.77 -53.56 36.51
N ALA A 428 26.80 -53.71 37.38
CA ALA A 428 26.90 -53.26 38.75
C ALA A 428 28.08 -53.97 39.52
N SER A 429 28.32 -55.24 39.22
CA SER A 429 29.42 -56.00 39.78
C SER A 429 30.80 -55.52 39.39
N MET A 430 30.93 -54.81 38.28
CA MET A 430 32.21 -54.30 37.75
C MET A 430 32.34 -52.78 37.89
N GLY A 431 31.25 -52.08 38.21
CA GLY A 431 31.20 -50.61 38.20
C GLY A 431 31.52 -49.99 36.81
N ALA A 432 31.32 -50.72 35.74
CA ALA A 432 31.75 -50.34 34.39
C ALA A 432 30.68 -50.62 33.33
N CYS A 433 30.70 -49.82 32.30
CA CYS A 433 29.80 -49.95 31.14
C CYS A 433 30.52 -50.75 30.04
N THR A 434 29.97 -51.88 29.66
CA THR A 434 30.47 -52.73 28.57
C THR A 434 29.69 -52.51 27.29
N ILE A 435 30.31 -52.66 26.13
CA ILE A 435 29.69 -52.59 24.83
C ILE A 435 29.39 -54.02 24.36
N THR A 436 28.12 -54.32 24.17
CA THR A 436 27.69 -55.59 23.60
C THR A 436 27.40 -55.38 22.12
N LYS A 437 28.13 -56.14 21.25
CA LYS A 437 27.94 -56.09 19.79
C LYS A 437 27.35 -57.43 19.35
N LEU A 438 26.45 -57.33 18.41
CA LEU A 438 25.94 -58.44 17.61
C LEU A 438 25.76 -57.85 16.20
N ASP A 439 26.42 -58.41 15.23
CA ASP A 439 26.32 -57.93 13.84
C ASP A 439 25.03 -58.46 13.23
N GLY A 440 24.39 -57.64 12.41
CA GLY A 440 23.16 -57.96 11.71
C GLY A 440 22.92 -57.01 10.55
N MET A 441 22.20 -57.46 9.56
CA MET A 441 21.80 -56.63 8.40
C MET A 441 20.63 -55.76 8.78
N PRO A 442 20.62 -54.46 8.42
CA PRO A 442 19.41 -53.64 8.58
C PRO A 442 18.18 -54.26 7.90
N ILE A 443 17.02 -54.03 8.49
CA ILE A 443 15.75 -54.51 7.95
C ILE A 443 15.32 -53.75 6.70
N GLY A 444 14.65 -54.43 5.75
CA GLY A 444 14.11 -53.83 4.52
C GLY A 444 15.13 -53.79 3.35
N ILE A 445 16.33 -54.35 3.50
CA ILE A 445 17.33 -54.43 2.41
C ILE A 445 17.12 -55.65 1.51
N THR A 446 16.90 -56.79 2.12
CA THR A 446 16.69 -58.07 1.39
C THR A 446 15.78 -59.00 2.21
N GLU A 447 15.07 -59.89 1.53
CA GLU A 447 14.24 -60.92 2.17
C GLU A 447 15.12 -62.05 2.71
N ASP A 448 14.55 -62.94 3.53
CA ASP A 448 15.10 -64.19 4.02
C ASP A 448 16.44 -64.03 4.79
N VAL A 449 16.63 -62.95 5.50
CA VAL A 449 17.82 -62.70 6.33
C VAL A 449 17.77 -63.63 7.57
N ASP A 450 18.89 -64.39 7.82
CA ASP A 450 19.04 -65.20 9.02
C ASP A 450 19.60 -64.34 10.17
N TYR A 451 18.70 -63.78 10.96
CA TYR A 451 19.08 -62.99 12.13
C TYR A 451 19.53 -63.85 13.29
N GLN A 452 20.70 -63.55 13.82
CA GLN A 452 21.25 -64.25 14.97
C GLN A 452 20.70 -63.66 16.28
N GLN A 453 20.63 -64.49 17.32
CA GLN A 453 20.32 -64.02 18.69
C GLN A 453 21.46 -64.31 19.65
N ALA A 454 21.67 -63.41 20.57
CA ALA A 454 22.64 -63.56 21.65
C ALA A 454 21.91 -63.52 23.02
N ARG A 455 22.56 -64.05 24.03
CA ARG A 455 22.01 -64.12 25.39
C ARG A 455 23.04 -63.59 26.39
N VAL A 456 22.54 -62.87 27.40
CA VAL A 456 23.36 -62.40 28.47
C VAL A 456 22.58 -62.44 29.80
N LYS A 457 23.20 -62.91 30.87
CA LYS A 457 22.60 -62.93 32.19
C LYS A 457 22.82 -61.55 32.83
N LEU A 458 21.74 -60.98 33.38
CA LEU A 458 21.79 -59.69 34.11
C LEU A 458 21.60 -59.95 35.61
N ASN A 459 22.22 -59.08 36.39
CA ASN A 459 22.11 -59.10 37.86
C ASN A 459 21.36 -57.83 38.33
N PRO A 460 20.78 -57.82 39.54
CA PRO A 460 20.25 -56.61 40.10
C PRO A 460 21.28 -55.47 40.10
N GLY A 461 20.83 -54.28 39.68
CA GLY A 461 21.68 -53.10 39.49
C GLY A 461 22.27 -52.95 38.07
N ASP A 462 22.20 -54.01 37.23
CA ASP A 462 22.65 -53.89 35.83
C ASP A 462 21.68 -53.01 35.02
N ILE A 463 22.23 -52.21 34.08
CA ILE A 463 21.49 -51.28 33.24
C ILE A 463 21.82 -51.54 31.78
N VAL A 464 20.78 -51.62 30.95
CA VAL A 464 20.89 -51.75 29.49
C VAL A 464 20.37 -50.46 28.85
N VAL A 465 21.19 -49.86 27.97
CA VAL A 465 20.80 -48.63 27.24
C VAL A 465 20.90 -48.86 25.74
N MET A 466 19.78 -48.69 25.06
CA MET A 466 19.67 -48.57 23.63
C MET A 466 19.51 -47.10 23.27
N TYR A 467 20.05 -46.67 22.12
CA TYR A 467 20.00 -45.26 21.67
C TYR A 467 20.18 -45.18 20.16
N SER A 468 19.48 -44.23 19.53
CA SER A 468 19.71 -43.90 18.12
C SER A 468 20.97 -43.03 17.96
N ASP A 469 21.48 -42.95 16.74
CA ASP A 469 22.68 -42.17 16.42
C ASP A 469 22.49 -40.68 16.72
N GLY A 470 21.24 -40.13 16.63
CA GLY A 470 20.93 -38.77 17.03
C GLY A 470 21.25 -38.41 18.49
N VAL A 471 21.47 -39.40 19.37
CA VAL A 471 22.00 -39.15 20.71
C VAL A 471 23.52 -38.91 20.68
N THR A 472 24.29 -39.82 20.07
CA THR A 472 25.75 -39.78 20.08
C THR A 472 26.37 -38.87 19.02
N GLU A 473 25.65 -38.61 17.92
CA GLU A 473 26.03 -37.69 16.86
C GLU A 473 25.45 -36.29 17.01
N MET A 474 24.75 -36.02 18.13
CA MET A 474 24.25 -34.67 18.44
C MET A 474 25.40 -33.68 18.43
N ARG A 475 25.21 -32.57 17.69
CA ARG A 475 26.25 -31.55 17.53
C ARG A 475 25.93 -30.28 18.30
N ASN A 476 27.00 -29.70 18.86
CA ASN A 476 26.95 -28.40 19.49
C ASN A 476 27.15 -27.26 18.47
N GLU A 477 27.11 -26.02 18.92
CA GLU A 477 27.34 -24.83 18.09
C GLU A 477 28.72 -24.82 17.40
N LYS A 478 29.72 -25.54 17.97
CA LYS A 478 31.07 -25.69 17.41
C LYS A 478 31.18 -26.86 16.44
N ARG A 479 30.09 -27.63 16.25
CA ARG A 479 30.02 -28.87 15.45
C ARG A 479 30.75 -30.05 16.04
N ASP A 480 31.11 -30.00 17.34
CA ASP A 480 31.62 -31.18 18.03
C ASP A 480 30.47 -32.17 18.27
N GLU A 481 30.74 -33.46 18.21
CA GLU A 481 29.77 -34.52 18.48
C GLU A 481 29.75 -34.88 19.98
N TYR A 482 28.55 -35.19 20.49
CA TYR A 482 28.35 -35.62 21.90
C TYR A 482 29.20 -36.84 22.26
N GLY A 483 29.18 -37.84 21.43
CA GLY A 483 30.05 -39.00 21.47
C GLY A 483 29.65 -40.08 22.50
N ARG A 484 30.03 -41.31 22.19
CA ARG A 484 29.74 -42.51 23.00
C ARG A 484 30.38 -42.47 24.39
N ALA A 485 31.59 -41.95 24.51
CA ALA A 485 32.32 -41.89 25.79
C ALA A 485 31.59 -41.04 26.85
N ARG A 486 30.98 -39.91 26.41
CA ARG A 486 30.21 -39.04 27.30
C ARG A 486 28.91 -39.73 27.78
N LEU A 487 28.20 -40.43 26.86
CA LEU A 487 27.03 -41.21 27.23
C LEU A 487 27.36 -42.33 28.22
N GLN A 488 28.45 -43.10 28.00
CA GLN A 488 28.90 -44.15 28.92
C GLN A 488 29.21 -43.59 30.31
N LYS A 489 29.94 -42.48 30.37
CA LYS A 489 30.27 -41.83 31.65
C LYS A 489 28.99 -41.41 32.38
N LEU A 490 28.03 -40.80 31.69
CA LEU A 490 26.76 -40.38 32.26
C LEU A 490 25.97 -41.56 32.85
N ILE A 491 25.92 -42.70 32.15
CA ILE A 491 25.27 -43.92 32.63
C ILE A 491 25.95 -44.38 33.93
N ILE A 492 27.30 -44.42 33.98
CA ILE A 492 28.06 -44.80 35.16
C ILE A 492 27.79 -43.85 36.34
N ASP A 493 27.81 -42.55 36.11
CA ASP A 493 27.61 -41.52 37.14
C ASP A 493 26.17 -41.52 37.72
N ASN A 494 25.20 -42.09 36.97
CA ASN A 494 23.78 -42.15 37.37
C ASN A 494 23.27 -43.57 37.67
N ASN A 495 24.16 -44.54 37.87
CA ASN A 495 23.80 -45.96 37.99
C ASN A 495 22.85 -46.31 39.15
N GLU A 496 22.85 -45.52 40.23
CA GLU A 496 21.98 -45.72 41.39
C GLU A 496 20.54 -45.24 41.17
N ARG A 497 20.31 -44.38 40.17
CA ARG A 497 18.98 -43.84 39.86
C ARG A 497 18.07 -44.88 39.21
N ASN A 498 16.75 -44.65 39.25
CA ASN A 498 15.77 -45.46 38.51
C ASN A 498 15.88 -45.23 36.98
N ALA A 499 15.27 -46.07 36.17
CA ALA A 499 15.37 -46.00 34.73
C ALA A 499 14.80 -44.68 34.16
N ASN A 500 13.76 -44.10 34.78
CA ASN A 500 13.19 -42.81 34.35
C ASN A 500 14.19 -41.65 34.55
N ASP A 501 14.79 -41.58 35.74
CA ASP A 501 15.74 -40.51 36.09
C ASP A 501 17.02 -40.61 35.24
N ILE A 502 17.44 -41.83 34.84
CA ILE A 502 18.57 -42.02 33.91
C ILE A 502 18.23 -41.47 32.53
N VAL A 503 17.02 -41.73 31.99
CA VAL A 503 16.59 -41.19 30.72
C VAL A 503 16.53 -39.68 30.78
N GLU A 504 15.95 -39.10 31.82
CA GLU A 504 15.91 -37.64 32.00
C GLU A 504 17.31 -37.02 32.07
N ALA A 505 18.26 -37.67 32.75
CA ALA A 505 19.66 -37.21 32.83
C ALA A 505 20.31 -37.25 31.42
N ILE A 506 20.09 -38.31 30.62
CA ILE A 506 20.59 -38.40 29.25
C ILE A 506 20.03 -37.26 28.42
N VAL A 507 18.71 -37.05 28.43
CA VAL A 507 18.03 -36.02 27.65
C VAL A 507 18.50 -34.61 28.03
N ALA A 508 18.66 -34.36 29.34
CA ALA A 508 19.16 -33.06 29.84
C ALA A 508 20.59 -32.80 29.37
N ASP A 509 21.51 -33.76 29.56
CA ASP A 509 22.93 -33.60 29.21
C ASP A 509 23.14 -33.44 27.68
N VAL A 510 22.37 -34.16 26.85
CA VAL A 510 22.42 -34.00 25.40
C VAL A 510 21.89 -32.63 24.98
N ASN A 511 20.80 -32.14 25.58
CA ASN A 511 20.25 -30.81 25.26
C ASN A 511 21.21 -29.69 25.73
N ASP A 512 21.82 -29.82 26.91
CA ASP A 512 22.81 -28.86 27.41
C ASP A 512 24.04 -28.82 26.50
N PHE A 513 24.53 -29.98 26.06
CA PHE A 513 25.63 -30.05 25.11
C PHE A 513 25.30 -29.42 23.76
N ARG A 514 24.09 -29.64 23.24
CA ARG A 514 23.62 -29.07 21.96
C ARG A 514 23.54 -27.54 22.00
N GLY A 515 23.12 -26.95 23.13
CA GLY A 515 22.84 -25.51 23.22
C GLY A 515 21.75 -25.08 22.22
N ASN A 516 22.03 -24.01 21.48
CA ASN A 516 21.10 -23.47 20.47
C ASN A 516 21.23 -24.11 19.08
N ALA A 517 22.09 -25.12 18.91
CA ALA A 517 22.24 -25.80 17.65
C ALA A 517 20.94 -26.56 17.26
N SER A 518 20.52 -26.51 16.00
CA SER A 518 19.38 -27.29 15.54
C SER A 518 19.71 -28.79 15.56
N PRO A 519 18.78 -29.65 16.04
CA PRO A 519 19.00 -31.08 15.97
C PRO A 519 19.06 -31.50 14.50
N HIS A 520 20.03 -32.35 14.19
CA HIS A 520 20.19 -32.85 12.80
C HIS A 520 19.55 -34.23 12.64
N ASP A 521 19.34 -35.00 13.70
CA ASP A 521 18.64 -36.28 13.67
C ASP A 521 17.70 -36.49 14.85
N ASP A 522 16.81 -37.49 14.74
CA ASP A 522 15.87 -37.90 15.76
C ASP A 522 16.66 -38.41 16.99
N MET A 523 16.29 -38.02 18.20
CA MET A 523 16.95 -38.39 19.42
C MET A 523 16.09 -39.40 20.18
N THR A 524 16.51 -40.66 20.18
CA THR A 524 15.79 -41.73 20.88
C THR A 524 16.71 -42.51 21.81
N THR A 525 16.24 -42.76 23.02
CA THR A 525 16.92 -43.60 23.99
C THR A 525 15.91 -44.45 24.78
N LEU A 526 16.33 -45.67 25.10
CA LEU A 526 15.57 -46.60 25.95
C LEU A 526 16.49 -47.22 26.99
N VAL A 527 16.09 -47.14 28.26
CA VAL A 527 16.83 -47.66 29.39
C VAL A 527 16.02 -48.78 30.05
N LEU A 528 16.67 -49.96 30.22
CA LEU A 528 16.17 -51.07 31.03
C LEU A 528 17.09 -51.25 32.22
N LYS A 529 16.57 -51.19 33.46
CA LYS A 529 17.30 -51.42 34.69
C LYS A 529 16.74 -52.64 35.44
N VAL A 530 17.63 -53.56 35.84
CA VAL A 530 17.25 -54.70 36.68
C VAL A 530 17.26 -54.24 38.14
N VAL A 531 16.19 -54.47 38.86
CA VAL A 531 15.99 -54.04 40.25
C VAL A 531 16.01 -55.25 41.22
#